data_3c5034224aa05eb9fb0d8fd467df86a7
#
_entry.id   3c5034224aa05eb9fb0d8fd467df86a7
#
_cell.length_a   1.000
_cell.length_b   1.000
_cell.length_c   1.000
_cell.angle_alpha   90.00
_cell.angle_beta   90.00
_cell.angle_gamma   90.00
#
_symmetry.space_group_name_H-M   'P 1'
#
loop_
_entity.id
_entity.type
_entity.pdbx_description
1 polymer ?
#
loop_
_entity_poly.entity_id
_entity_poly.type
_entity_poly.pdbx_seq_one_letter_code
_entity_poly.pdbx_strand_id
1 'polypeptide(L)'
;MKKKLTAYMLMMLMFCMTLLSGCGGAGEAVQGTEEGQSEVYTIDEDGWYYSTEDVALYLYTYGELPDNFITKKEAQNLGWDNKKGNLWEVADGMCIGGDHFGNYEGLLPEEDDYTECDVNYEGGYRGAESIIYSDDGDIYYTGDHYESFEQLY
;
A
#
# COMPACT_ATOMS: atom_id res chain seq x y z
N MET A 1 28.40 -2.69 14.13
CA MET A 1 28.91 -2.35 12.78
C MET A 1 28.41 -0.98 12.36
N LYS A 2 28.94 0.10 12.95
CA LYS A 2 28.51 1.50 12.76
C LYS A 2 29.72 2.33 12.30
N LYS A 3 30.21 2.16 11.06
CA LYS A 3 31.36 2.95 10.55
C LYS A 3 31.39 3.11 9.02
N LYS A 4 30.28 3.12 8.28
CA LYS A 4 30.29 3.38 6.82
C LYS A 4 29.33 4.49 6.35
N LEU A 5 28.70 5.25 7.23
CA LEU A 5 27.74 6.29 6.85
C LEU A 5 28.27 7.72 6.87
N THR A 6 29.55 7.94 7.18
CA THR A 6 30.14 9.29 7.30
C THR A 6 30.98 9.77 6.11
N ALA A 7 31.10 8.98 5.05
CA ALA A 7 31.97 9.32 3.91
C ALA A 7 31.25 9.97 2.71
N TYR A 8 29.91 9.99 2.66
CA TYR A 8 29.16 10.58 1.52
C TYR A 8 28.65 12.00 1.74
N MET A 9 28.79 12.54 2.93
CA MET A 9 28.27 13.89 3.26
C MET A 9 29.26 15.03 3.01
N LEU A 10 30.48 14.77 2.54
CA LEU A 10 31.51 15.81 2.38
C LEU A 10 31.85 16.17 0.93
N MET A 11 31.14 15.63 -0.06
CA MET A 11 31.47 15.85 -1.49
C MET A 11 30.44 16.67 -2.27
N MET A 12 29.45 17.27 -1.61
CA MET A 12 28.41 18.06 -2.28
C MET A 12 28.41 19.56 -1.92
N LEU A 13 29.54 20.12 -1.50
CA LEU A 13 29.62 21.53 -1.09
C LEU A 13 30.61 22.37 -1.91
N MET A 14 30.86 22.04 -3.17
CA MET A 14 31.74 22.84 -4.03
C MET A 14 31.27 22.84 -5.49
N PHE A 15 30.11 23.42 -5.78
CA PHE A 15 29.83 23.90 -7.14
C PHE A 15 28.66 24.89 -7.13
N CYS A 16 28.94 26.08 -6.63
CA CYS A 16 28.04 27.22 -6.80
C CYS A 16 28.88 28.49 -6.83
N MET A 17 29.29 28.96 -8.01
CA MET A 17 29.58 30.35 -8.35
C MET A 17 30.15 30.49 -9.77
N THR A 18 29.33 30.97 -10.70
CA THR A 18 29.68 31.97 -11.75
C THR A 18 28.34 32.46 -12.30
N LEU A 19 27.84 33.55 -11.89
CA LEU A 19 27.92 34.99 -12.24
C LEU A 19 27.57 35.30 -13.71
N LEU A 20 26.35 35.87 -13.81
CA LEU A 20 26.02 37.22 -14.35
C LEU A 20 26.47 37.60 -15.76
N SER A 21 25.49 37.95 -16.54
CA SER A 21 25.31 39.25 -17.23
C SER A 21 24.81 39.07 -18.66
N GLY A 22 23.71 39.75 -19.01
CA GLY A 22 23.24 39.87 -20.38
C GLY A 22 21.80 40.38 -20.45
N CYS A 23 21.65 41.68 -20.53
CA CYS A 23 20.39 42.40 -20.70
C CYS A 23 19.94 42.38 -22.17
N GLY A 24 18.59 42.32 -22.39
CA GLY A 24 17.96 42.98 -23.55
C GLY A 24 17.21 42.13 -24.54
N GLY A 25 15.91 42.36 -24.69
CA GLY A 25 15.19 42.23 -25.99
C GLY A 25 13.96 41.34 -26.01
N ALA A 26 12.81 41.98 -25.90
CA ALA A 26 11.53 41.70 -26.59
C ALA A 26 11.08 40.29 -26.96
N GLY A 27 10.01 39.87 -26.32
CA GLY A 27 8.79 39.30 -26.92
C GLY A 27 8.91 38.04 -27.77
N GLU A 28 8.55 36.88 -27.12
CA GLU A 28 7.78 35.86 -27.83
C GLU A 28 7.16 34.92 -26.79
N ALA A 29 5.87 34.70 -26.93
CA ALA A 29 5.12 33.82 -26.08
C ALA A 29 5.59 32.37 -26.31
N VAL A 30 6.35 31.80 -25.40
CA VAL A 30 6.63 30.38 -25.35
C VAL A 30 5.57 29.75 -24.46
N GLN A 31 4.71 28.94 -25.09
CA GLN A 31 3.83 27.98 -24.44
C GLN A 31 4.65 27.17 -23.43
N GLY A 32 4.33 27.33 -22.17
CA GLY A 32 4.83 26.45 -21.13
C GLY A 32 4.33 25.04 -21.40
N THR A 33 5.22 24.17 -21.82
CA THR A 33 5.04 22.73 -21.64
C THR A 33 5.06 22.50 -20.15
N GLU A 34 3.90 22.19 -19.59
CA GLU A 34 3.80 21.60 -18.26
C GLU A 34 4.51 20.23 -18.34
N GLU A 35 5.76 20.21 -17.92
CA GLU A 35 6.40 18.95 -17.55
C GLU A 35 5.61 18.43 -16.34
N GLY A 36 4.74 17.46 -16.59
CA GLY A 36 4.07 16.73 -15.53
C GLY A 36 5.13 16.07 -14.65
N GLN A 37 5.43 16.67 -13.51
CA GLN A 37 6.05 15.97 -12.43
C GLN A 37 5.07 14.87 -12.02
N SER A 38 5.34 13.64 -12.47
CA SER A 38 4.76 12.48 -11.82
C SER A 38 5.33 12.47 -10.40
N GLU A 39 4.54 12.94 -9.44
CA GLU A 39 4.86 12.70 -8.05
C GLU A 39 4.98 11.18 -7.90
N VAL A 40 6.16 10.71 -7.53
CA VAL A 40 6.35 9.29 -7.20
C VAL A 40 5.57 9.09 -5.91
N TYR A 41 4.41 8.45 -6.02
CA TYR A 41 3.62 8.07 -4.87
C TYR A 41 4.43 7.06 -4.06
N THR A 42 4.79 7.44 -2.84
CA THR A 42 5.55 6.60 -1.91
C THR A 42 4.63 6.24 -0.74
N ILE A 43 4.62 4.95 -0.39
CA ILE A 43 3.87 4.45 0.75
C ILE A 43 4.77 4.49 1.99
N ASP A 44 4.20 4.89 3.15
CA ASP A 44 4.92 5.01 4.42
C ASP A 44 4.74 3.74 5.25
N GLU A 45 5.82 3.21 5.83
CA GLU A 45 5.80 1.98 6.64
C GLU A 45 4.91 2.11 7.89
N ASP A 46 4.88 3.30 8.50
CA ASP A 46 4.06 3.57 9.70
C ASP A 46 2.62 4.01 9.36
N GLY A 47 2.22 3.99 8.08
CA GLY A 47 0.91 4.43 7.61
C GLY A 47 -0.20 3.42 7.84
N TRP A 48 -1.45 3.92 7.93
CA TRP A 48 -2.66 3.10 7.93
C TRP A 48 -3.35 3.21 6.58
N TYR A 49 -3.66 2.08 5.97
CA TYR A 49 -4.17 2.01 4.59
C TYR A 49 -5.41 1.14 4.50
N TYR A 50 -6.34 1.55 3.62
CA TYR A 50 -7.64 0.92 3.46
C TYR A 50 -8.00 0.65 2.00
N SER A 51 -7.51 1.49 1.06
CA SER A 51 -7.82 1.34 -0.37
C SER A 51 -7.10 0.13 -0.96
N THR A 52 -7.67 -0.44 -2.00
CA THR A 52 -7.04 -1.55 -2.74
C THR A 52 -5.65 -1.18 -3.21
N GLU A 53 -5.48 0.02 -3.77
CA GLU A 53 -4.22 0.49 -4.34
C GLU A 53 -3.14 0.65 -3.27
N ASP A 54 -3.49 1.27 -2.14
CA ASP A 54 -2.52 1.54 -1.06
C ASP A 54 -2.09 0.25 -0.37
N VAL A 55 -3.05 -0.63 -0.05
CA VAL A 55 -2.76 -1.92 0.61
C VAL A 55 -1.94 -2.82 -0.31
N ALA A 56 -2.26 -2.88 -1.61
CA ALA A 56 -1.48 -3.64 -2.58
C ALA A 56 -0.05 -3.11 -2.71
N LEU A 57 0.11 -1.78 -2.79
CA LEU A 57 1.43 -1.15 -2.85
C LEU A 57 2.22 -1.36 -1.55
N TYR A 58 1.55 -1.34 -0.40
CA TYR A 58 2.20 -1.61 0.89
C TYR A 58 2.73 -3.05 0.95
N LEU A 59 1.89 -4.03 0.60
CA LEU A 59 2.28 -5.44 0.50
C LEU A 59 3.44 -5.66 -0.48
N TYR A 60 3.36 -5.05 -1.67
CA TYR A 60 4.44 -5.12 -2.66
C TYR A 60 5.76 -4.52 -2.15
N THR A 61 5.69 -3.45 -1.33
CA THR A 61 6.86 -2.72 -0.85
C THR A 61 7.50 -3.38 0.37
N TYR A 62 6.68 -3.84 1.32
CA TYR A 62 7.13 -4.31 2.63
C TYR A 62 6.96 -5.81 2.85
N GLY A 63 6.12 -6.50 2.05
CA GLY A 63 5.88 -7.94 2.17
C GLY A 63 5.01 -8.35 3.36
N GLU A 64 4.39 -7.39 4.05
CA GLU A 64 3.52 -7.60 5.20
C GLU A 64 2.35 -6.62 5.21
N LEU A 65 1.32 -6.87 6.01
CA LEU A 65 0.19 -5.97 6.15
C LEU A 65 0.53 -4.75 7.02
N PRO A 66 -0.09 -3.57 6.75
CA PRO A 66 -0.02 -2.42 7.65
C PRO A 66 -0.53 -2.75 9.06
N ASP A 67 -0.07 -1.99 10.06
CA ASP A 67 -0.42 -2.17 11.48
C ASP A 67 -1.92 -2.05 11.79
N ASN A 68 -2.72 -1.50 10.89
CA ASN A 68 -4.18 -1.41 11.03
C ASN A 68 -4.94 -2.69 10.61
N PHE A 69 -4.24 -3.82 10.42
CA PHE A 69 -4.86 -5.11 10.14
C PHE A 69 -4.74 -6.05 11.34
N ILE A 70 -5.82 -6.76 11.65
CA ILE A 70 -5.87 -7.81 12.67
C ILE A 70 -6.62 -9.03 12.13
N THR A 71 -6.22 -10.21 12.61
CA THR A 71 -6.88 -11.47 12.25
C THR A 71 -8.30 -11.54 12.80
N LYS A 72 -9.14 -12.38 12.19
CA LYS A 72 -10.49 -12.68 12.67
C LYS A 72 -10.48 -13.12 14.13
N LYS A 73 -9.49 -13.91 14.53
CA LYS A 73 -9.33 -14.40 15.89
C LYS A 73 -9.03 -13.27 16.88
N GLU A 74 -8.15 -12.37 16.52
CA GLU A 74 -7.81 -11.21 17.36
C GLU A 74 -9.01 -10.28 17.51
N ALA A 75 -9.70 -9.96 16.42
CA ALA A 75 -10.92 -9.16 16.46
C ALA A 75 -12.01 -9.78 17.35
N GLN A 76 -12.22 -11.10 17.25
CA GLN A 76 -13.18 -11.83 18.11
C GLN A 76 -12.78 -11.76 19.59
N ASN A 77 -11.52 -11.82 19.92
CA ASN A 77 -11.02 -11.68 21.29
C ASN A 77 -11.31 -10.28 21.87
N LEU A 78 -11.39 -9.26 21.00
CA LEU A 78 -11.79 -7.90 21.36
C LEU A 78 -13.31 -7.71 21.48
N GLY A 79 -14.11 -8.70 21.04
CA GLY A 79 -15.57 -8.66 21.08
C GLY A 79 -16.24 -8.42 19.73
N TRP A 80 -15.49 -8.50 18.62
CA TRP A 80 -16.08 -8.42 17.29
C TRP A 80 -17.00 -9.60 17.01
N ASP A 81 -18.16 -9.28 16.44
CA ASP A 81 -19.14 -10.23 15.92
C ASP A 81 -19.51 -9.81 14.48
N ASN A 82 -19.12 -10.63 13.50
CA ASN A 82 -19.37 -10.34 12.10
C ASN A 82 -20.86 -10.08 11.79
N LYS A 83 -21.78 -10.69 12.57
CA LYS A 83 -23.22 -10.49 12.40
C LYS A 83 -23.72 -9.14 12.89
N LYS A 84 -22.91 -8.43 13.66
CA LYS A 84 -23.24 -7.10 14.20
C LYS A 84 -22.58 -5.98 13.42
N GLY A 85 -21.54 -6.27 12.65
CA GLY A 85 -20.76 -5.24 11.96
C GLY A 85 -20.09 -4.27 12.92
N ASN A 86 -19.63 -4.75 14.09
CA ASN A 86 -19.17 -3.91 15.20
C ASN A 86 -17.64 -3.83 15.31
N LEU A 87 -16.89 -4.04 14.21
CA LEU A 87 -15.42 -4.06 14.28
C LEU A 87 -14.86 -2.74 14.84
N TRP A 88 -15.28 -1.60 14.31
CA TRP A 88 -14.78 -0.30 14.77
C TRP A 88 -15.31 0.12 16.16
N GLU A 89 -16.33 -0.54 16.69
CA GLU A 89 -16.76 -0.34 18.09
C GLU A 89 -15.77 -0.98 19.10
N VAL A 90 -15.08 -2.06 18.69
CA VAL A 90 -14.17 -2.83 19.54
C VAL A 90 -12.69 -2.68 19.17
N ALA A 91 -12.42 -2.28 17.93
CA ALA A 91 -11.10 -2.08 17.34
C ALA A 91 -11.17 -0.94 16.32
N ASP A 92 -11.19 0.30 16.79
CA ASP A 92 -11.36 1.51 15.99
C ASP A 92 -10.28 1.62 14.91
N GLY A 93 -10.70 1.86 13.65
CA GLY A 93 -9.81 1.99 12.49
C GLY A 93 -9.16 0.69 12.01
N MET A 94 -9.42 -0.46 12.64
CA MET A 94 -8.82 -1.73 12.21
C MET A 94 -9.59 -2.37 11.06
N CYS A 95 -8.88 -3.14 10.22
CA CYS A 95 -9.41 -4.00 9.19
C CYS A 95 -9.14 -5.47 9.52
N ILE A 96 -9.93 -6.38 8.95
CA ILE A 96 -9.67 -7.82 9.06
C ILE A 96 -8.64 -8.21 7.99
N GLY A 97 -7.57 -8.87 8.42
CA GLY A 97 -6.54 -9.39 7.53
C GLY A 97 -5.51 -10.23 8.27
N GLY A 98 -4.70 -10.97 7.49
CA GLY A 98 -3.68 -11.86 8.04
C GLY A 98 -4.17 -13.29 8.33
N ASP A 99 -5.40 -13.63 7.93
CA ASP A 99 -5.90 -15.02 8.00
C ASP A 99 -5.51 -15.80 6.74
N HIS A 100 -5.25 -17.10 6.89
CA HIS A 100 -4.95 -17.99 5.77
C HIS A 100 -6.14 -18.10 4.80
N PHE A 101 -5.87 -18.00 3.49
CA PHE A 101 -6.82 -18.22 2.41
C PHE A 101 -6.60 -19.58 1.75
N GLY A 102 -7.62 -20.43 1.74
CA GLY A 102 -7.48 -21.82 1.39
C GLY A 102 -7.49 -22.18 -0.10
N ASN A 103 -7.70 -21.23 -1.03
CA ASN A 103 -7.77 -21.48 -2.50
C ASN A 103 -8.45 -22.80 -2.92
N TYR A 104 -9.54 -23.20 -2.25
CA TYR A 104 -10.18 -24.51 -2.42
C TYR A 104 -10.82 -24.71 -3.81
N GLU A 105 -11.20 -23.61 -4.47
CA GLU A 105 -11.74 -23.61 -5.83
C GLU A 105 -10.63 -23.70 -6.89
N GLY A 106 -9.35 -23.55 -6.50
CA GLY A 106 -8.20 -23.62 -7.41
C GLY A 106 -8.20 -22.52 -8.47
N LEU A 107 -8.71 -21.33 -8.13
CA LEU A 107 -8.74 -20.18 -9.03
C LEU A 107 -7.43 -19.41 -9.08
N LEU A 108 -6.57 -19.58 -8.07
CA LEU A 108 -5.21 -19.09 -8.00
C LEU A 108 -4.22 -20.26 -8.18
N PRO A 109 -2.93 -20.02 -8.47
CA PRO A 109 -1.91 -21.07 -8.51
C PRO A 109 -1.94 -21.97 -7.28
N GLU A 110 -1.81 -23.31 -7.47
CA GLU A 110 -1.96 -24.29 -6.40
C GLU A 110 -0.72 -24.46 -5.53
N GLU A 111 0.41 -23.95 -5.98
CA GLU A 111 1.73 -24.16 -5.35
C GLU A 111 2.03 -23.18 -4.22
N ASP A 112 1.19 -22.14 -4.03
CA ASP A 112 1.40 -21.05 -3.10
C ASP A 112 0.54 -21.15 -1.85
N ASP A 113 1.08 -20.67 -0.73
CA ASP A 113 0.32 -20.39 0.48
C ASP A 113 -0.19 -18.94 0.44
N TYR A 114 -1.50 -18.78 0.67
CA TYR A 114 -2.16 -17.49 0.55
C TYR A 114 -2.67 -16.94 1.87
N THR A 115 -2.60 -15.63 2.01
CA THR A 115 -3.18 -14.85 3.09
C THR A 115 -4.20 -13.86 2.53
N GLU A 116 -5.28 -13.60 3.28
CA GLU A 116 -6.33 -12.67 2.88
C GLU A 116 -6.36 -11.42 3.75
N CYS A 117 -6.81 -10.30 3.17
CA CYS A 117 -7.18 -9.11 3.91
C CYS A 117 -8.33 -8.37 3.23
N ASP A 118 -9.20 -7.73 4.03
CA ASP A 118 -10.26 -6.87 3.52
C ASP A 118 -9.67 -5.54 3.03
N VAL A 119 -10.22 -5.00 1.95
CA VAL A 119 -9.91 -3.65 1.48
C VAL A 119 -11.19 -2.81 1.33
N ASN A 120 -11.03 -1.49 1.20
CA ASN A 120 -12.12 -0.53 1.08
C ASN A 120 -13.14 -0.61 2.23
N TYR A 121 -12.70 -1.04 3.43
CA TYR A 121 -13.55 -1.14 4.62
C TYR A 121 -13.74 0.24 5.27
N GLU A 122 -14.98 0.62 5.44
CA GLU A 122 -15.38 1.92 6.02
C GLU A 122 -16.20 1.76 7.33
N GLY A 123 -16.02 0.64 8.01
CA GLY A 123 -16.78 0.29 9.21
C GLY A 123 -18.08 -0.47 8.90
N GLY A 124 -18.73 -0.98 9.93
CA GLY A 124 -19.97 -1.73 9.80
C GLY A 124 -19.74 -3.19 9.37
N TYR A 125 -20.54 -3.67 8.41
CA TYR A 125 -20.40 -5.03 7.89
C TYR A 125 -19.23 -5.13 6.90
N ARG A 126 -18.55 -6.27 6.90
CA ARG A 126 -17.48 -6.54 5.91
C ARG A 126 -18.06 -6.58 4.50
N GLY A 127 -17.31 -6.06 3.55
CA GLY A 127 -17.63 -6.07 2.12
C GLY A 127 -17.26 -7.38 1.41
N ALA A 128 -17.34 -7.34 0.08
CA ALA A 128 -16.93 -8.43 -0.81
C ALA A 128 -15.49 -8.25 -1.34
N GLU A 129 -14.88 -7.11 -1.06
CA GLU A 129 -13.59 -6.72 -1.60
C GLU A 129 -12.45 -7.17 -0.70
N SER A 130 -11.51 -7.91 -1.26
CA SER A 130 -10.34 -8.42 -0.53
C SER A 130 -9.11 -8.46 -1.42
N ILE A 131 -7.95 -8.42 -0.79
CA ILE A 131 -6.67 -8.79 -1.39
C ILE A 131 -6.27 -10.15 -0.87
N ILE A 132 -5.78 -11.00 -1.79
CA ILE A 132 -5.15 -12.28 -1.51
C ILE A 132 -3.70 -12.17 -1.94
N TYR A 133 -2.77 -12.50 -1.07
CA TYR A 133 -1.35 -12.41 -1.37
C TYR A 133 -0.59 -13.65 -0.92
N SER A 134 0.48 -13.99 -1.64
CA SER A 134 1.33 -15.13 -1.35
C SER A 134 2.65 -14.69 -0.70
N ASP A 135 3.32 -15.64 -0.04
CA ASP A 135 4.67 -15.46 0.49
C ASP A 135 5.70 -15.21 -0.62
N ASP A 136 5.43 -15.64 -1.86
CA ASP A 136 6.28 -15.41 -3.03
C ASP A 136 6.09 -14.02 -3.66
N GLY A 137 5.12 -13.24 -3.19
CA GLY A 137 4.91 -11.84 -3.55
C GLY A 137 3.84 -11.59 -4.61
N ASP A 138 3.10 -12.62 -5.04
CA ASP A 138 1.92 -12.43 -5.89
C ASP A 138 0.78 -11.80 -5.11
N ILE A 139 0.14 -10.78 -5.69
CA ILE A 139 -0.94 -10.02 -5.06
C ILE A 139 -2.14 -9.98 -5.99
N TYR A 140 -3.28 -10.46 -5.51
CA TYR A 140 -4.53 -10.56 -6.25
C TYR A 140 -5.64 -9.77 -5.55
N TYR A 141 -6.50 -9.14 -6.34
CA TYR A 141 -7.72 -8.49 -5.86
C TYR A 141 -8.94 -9.30 -6.26
N THR A 142 -9.94 -9.34 -5.39
CA THR A 142 -11.30 -9.80 -5.67
C THR A 142 -12.31 -8.74 -5.25
N GLY A 143 -13.30 -8.48 -6.10
CA GLY A 143 -14.41 -7.55 -5.81
C GLY A 143 -15.77 -8.26 -5.65
N ASP A 144 -15.78 -9.59 -5.76
CA ASP A 144 -17.00 -10.40 -5.88
C ASP A 144 -17.05 -11.60 -4.91
N HIS A 145 -16.40 -11.46 -3.75
CA HIS A 145 -16.37 -12.53 -2.74
C HIS A 145 -15.69 -13.81 -3.25
N TYR A 146 -14.50 -13.65 -3.84
CA TYR A 146 -13.63 -14.74 -4.31
C TYR A 146 -14.16 -15.54 -5.52
N GLU A 147 -15.14 -14.99 -6.28
CA GLU A 147 -15.61 -15.61 -7.52
C GLU A 147 -14.63 -15.40 -8.68
N SER A 148 -13.90 -14.26 -8.67
CA SER A 148 -12.85 -13.97 -9.63
C SER A 148 -11.70 -13.18 -9.00
N PHE A 149 -10.53 -13.22 -9.66
CA PHE A 149 -9.32 -12.56 -9.19
C PHE A 149 -8.65 -11.77 -10.33
N GLU A 150 -8.13 -10.59 -9.97
CA GLU A 150 -7.27 -9.77 -10.81
C GLU A 150 -5.88 -9.71 -10.16
N GLN A 151 -4.83 -10.08 -10.89
CA GLN A 151 -3.46 -9.94 -10.40
C GLN A 151 -3.04 -8.47 -10.47
N LEU A 152 -2.58 -7.93 -9.33
CA LEU A 152 -2.12 -6.55 -9.21
C LEU A 152 -0.58 -6.45 -9.30
N TYR A 153 0.13 -7.41 -8.70
CA TYR A 153 1.59 -7.52 -8.71
C TYR A 153 2.02 -8.97 -8.85
#